data_dfc112a7a1d4564ca4e5f8435e826804
#
_entry.id   dfc112a7a1d4564ca4e5f8435e826804
#
_cell.length_a   1.000
_cell.length_b   1.000
_cell.length_c   1.000
_cell.angle_alpha   90.00
_cell.angle_beta   90.00
_cell.angle_gamma   90.00
#
_symmetry.space_group_name_H-M   'P 1'
#
loop_
_entity.id
_entity.type
_entity.pdbx_description
1 polymer ?
#
loop_
_entity_poly.entity_id
_entity_poly.type
_entity_poly.pdbx_seq_one_letter_code
_entity_poly.pdbx_strand_id
1 'polypeptide(L)'
;LASSAASDVYKRQALGFNPENYKIADGSGVSVYNYISPRLLLEYLKYAYYHREIFLPFYESLPIAGVDGTLQNRMKQTKARGNVHAKTGSVTGVSSLAGYVKAADGHQLAFVIINQNVLKLSRARAFQDKFCDILSR
;
A
#
# COMPACT_ATOMS: atom_id res chain seq x y z
N LEU A 1 -21.98 -3.92 7.80
CA LEU A 1 -21.36 -2.66 7.30
C LEU A 1 -21.07 -1.67 8.43
N ALA A 2 -22.01 -1.49 9.40
CA ALA A 2 -21.80 -0.59 10.55
C ALA A 2 -20.68 -1.09 11.49
N SER A 3 -20.53 -2.40 11.68
CA SER A 3 -19.49 -2.98 12.54
C SER A 3 -18.07 -2.80 11.98
N SER A 4 -17.90 -2.82 10.64
CA SER A 4 -16.59 -2.60 10.01
C SER A 4 -16.14 -1.14 10.10
N ALA A 5 -17.07 -0.18 9.94
CA ALA A 5 -16.77 1.24 10.10
C ALA A 5 -16.41 1.61 11.55
N ALA A 6 -17.14 1.08 12.53
CA ALA A 6 -16.83 1.29 13.96
C ALA A 6 -15.45 0.71 14.31
N SER A 7 -15.16 -0.53 13.88
CA SER A 7 -13.85 -1.17 14.11
C SER A 7 -12.69 -0.35 13.52
N ASP A 8 -12.90 0.26 12.34
CA ASP A 8 -11.89 1.11 11.71
C ASP A 8 -11.67 2.44 12.48
N VAL A 9 -12.72 3.04 13.03
CA VAL A 9 -12.60 4.23 13.90
C VAL A 9 -11.73 3.94 15.12
N TYR A 10 -12.01 2.83 15.83
CA TYR A 10 -11.20 2.43 17.00
C TYR A 10 -9.74 2.17 16.66
N LYS A 11 -9.47 1.51 15.54
CA LYS A 11 -8.09 1.25 15.09
C LYS A 11 -7.34 2.53 14.78
N ARG A 12 -7.97 3.49 14.12
CA ARG A 12 -7.36 4.80 13.84
C ARG A 12 -7.04 5.56 15.12
N GLN A 13 -7.95 5.58 16.09
CA GLN A 13 -7.72 6.20 17.40
C GLN A 13 -6.57 5.54 18.16
N ALA A 14 -6.49 4.21 18.15
CA ALA A 14 -5.40 3.45 18.78
C ALA A 14 -4.03 3.74 18.14
N LEU A 15 -4.01 4.10 16.84
CA LEU A 15 -2.81 4.54 16.12
C LEU A 15 -2.53 6.05 16.28
N GLY A 16 -3.27 6.76 17.12
CA GLY A 16 -3.09 8.19 17.39
C GLY A 16 -3.64 9.14 16.32
N PHE A 17 -4.53 8.66 15.45
CA PHE A 17 -5.18 9.50 14.44
C PHE A 17 -6.55 9.98 14.89
N ASN A 18 -6.85 11.26 14.63
CA ASN A 18 -8.20 11.76 14.77
C ASN A 18 -9.09 11.20 13.64
N PRO A 19 -10.12 10.38 13.95
CA PRO A 19 -10.98 9.77 12.94
C PRO A 19 -11.72 10.78 12.05
N GLU A 20 -11.98 11.99 12.54
CA GLU A 20 -12.67 13.05 11.80
C GLU A 20 -11.88 13.57 10.59
N ASN A 21 -10.57 13.40 10.59
CA ASN A 21 -9.68 13.80 9.49
C ASN A 21 -9.69 12.81 8.33
N TYR A 22 -10.39 11.68 8.46
CA TYR A 22 -10.39 10.59 7.48
C TYR A 22 -11.80 10.06 7.28
N LYS A 23 -12.11 9.67 6.05
CA LYS A 23 -13.38 9.04 5.72
C LYS A 23 -13.12 7.73 4.99
N ILE A 24 -13.59 6.63 5.53
CA ILE A 24 -13.64 5.34 4.86
C ILE A 24 -15.11 5.04 4.59
N ALA A 25 -15.52 5.24 3.34
CA ALA A 25 -16.90 5.07 2.91
C ALA A 25 -17.22 3.61 2.58
N ASP A 26 -16.22 2.86 2.14
CA ASP A 26 -16.33 1.41 1.89
C ASP A 26 -15.02 0.68 2.20
N GLY A 27 -15.11 -0.64 2.37
CA GLY A 27 -13.96 -1.53 2.56
C GLY A 27 -13.34 -2.05 1.25
N SER A 28 -14.00 -1.83 0.10
CA SER A 28 -13.50 -2.26 -1.21
C SER A 28 -12.47 -1.30 -1.80
N GLY A 29 -12.41 -0.07 -1.29
CA GLY A 29 -11.49 0.97 -1.76
C GLY A 29 -11.90 1.61 -3.10
N VAL A 30 -13.11 1.36 -3.60
CA VAL A 30 -13.58 1.88 -4.89
C VAL A 30 -14.31 3.22 -4.75
N SER A 31 -14.86 3.51 -3.58
CA SER A 31 -15.60 4.74 -3.34
C SER A 31 -14.72 5.98 -3.49
N VAL A 32 -15.18 6.95 -4.28
CA VAL A 32 -14.54 8.28 -4.40
C VAL A 32 -14.63 9.10 -3.11
N TYR A 33 -15.44 8.66 -2.16
CA TYR A 33 -15.57 9.28 -0.85
C TYR A 33 -14.64 8.71 0.21
N ASN A 34 -13.70 7.85 -0.16
CA ASN A 34 -12.62 7.43 0.72
C ASN A 34 -11.55 8.52 0.78
N TYR A 35 -11.40 9.17 1.94
CA TYR A 35 -10.37 10.17 2.20
C TYR A 35 -9.38 9.62 3.21
N ILE A 36 -8.20 9.27 2.73
CA ILE A 36 -7.10 8.70 3.52
C ILE A 36 -5.78 9.39 3.15
N SER A 37 -4.82 9.36 4.07
CA SER A 37 -3.47 9.85 3.80
C SER A 37 -2.46 8.70 3.64
N PRO A 38 -1.35 8.91 2.92
CA PRO A 38 -0.25 7.94 2.89
C PRO A 38 0.26 7.59 4.29
N ARG A 39 0.30 8.55 5.21
CA ARG A 39 0.73 8.34 6.59
C ARG A 39 -0.19 7.37 7.33
N LEU A 40 -1.51 7.51 7.18
CA LEU A 40 -2.46 6.57 7.81
C LEU A 40 -2.24 5.14 7.32
N LEU A 41 -2.10 4.94 5.99
CA LEU A 41 -1.81 3.62 5.43
C LEU A 41 -0.46 3.07 5.89
N LEU A 42 0.55 3.92 6.00
CA LEU A 42 1.86 3.51 6.51
C LEU A 42 1.78 3.00 7.95
N GLU A 43 0.99 3.66 8.82
CA GLU A 43 0.82 3.19 10.20
C GLU A 43 0.05 1.86 10.27
N TYR A 44 -0.89 1.61 9.37
CA TYR A 44 -1.51 0.27 9.26
C TYR A 44 -0.51 -0.82 8.81
N LEU A 45 0.37 -0.50 7.85
CA LEU A 45 1.43 -1.44 7.45
C LEU A 45 2.40 -1.71 8.60
N LYS A 46 2.82 -0.67 9.34
CA LYS A 46 3.66 -0.82 10.53
C LYS A 46 2.96 -1.64 11.61
N TYR A 47 1.70 -1.35 11.87
CA TYR A 47 0.89 -2.12 12.83
C TYR A 47 0.88 -3.62 12.46
N ALA A 48 0.59 -3.94 11.21
CA ALA A 48 0.64 -5.32 10.74
C ALA A 48 2.02 -5.95 10.94
N TYR A 49 3.09 -5.23 10.61
CA TYR A 49 4.46 -5.73 10.75
C TYR A 49 4.84 -6.09 12.19
N TYR A 50 4.40 -5.29 13.18
CA TYR A 50 4.68 -5.55 14.60
C TYR A 50 3.79 -6.64 15.22
N HIS A 51 2.74 -7.10 14.52
CA HIS A 51 1.83 -8.15 14.96
C HIS A 51 1.99 -9.37 14.05
N ARG A 52 2.87 -10.31 14.44
CA ARG A 52 3.27 -11.44 13.58
C ARG A 52 2.12 -12.31 13.12
N GLU A 53 1.11 -12.48 13.95
CA GLU A 53 -0.12 -13.23 13.64
C GLU A 53 -0.94 -12.60 12.51
N ILE A 54 -0.78 -11.28 12.29
CA ILE A 54 -1.39 -10.53 11.19
C ILE A 54 -0.41 -10.45 10.01
N PHE A 55 0.87 -10.20 10.30
CA PHE A 55 1.86 -9.88 9.28
C PHE A 55 2.07 -11.01 8.28
N LEU A 56 2.28 -12.23 8.75
CA LEU A 56 2.61 -13.35 7.86
C LEU A 56 1.50 -13.60 6.82
N PRO A 57 0.23 -13.86 7.21
CA PRO A 57 -0.82 -14.09 6.21
C PRO A 57 -1.10 -12.86 5.36
N PHE A 58 -0.97 -11.64 5.91
CA PHE A 58 -1.12 -10.40 5.14
C PHE A 58 -0.02 -10.24 4.11
N TYR A 59 1.25 -10.39 4.48
CA TYR A 59 2.41 -10.28 3.61
C TYR A 59 2.35 -11.29 2.46
N GLU A 60 2.00 -12.54 2.74
CA GLU A 60 1.85 -13.60 1.75
C GLU A 60 0.67 -13.36 0.78
N SER A 61 -0.35 -12.62 1.20
CA SER A 61 -1.49 -12.27 0.35
C SER A 61 -1.19 -11.13 -0.64
N LEU A 62 -0.08 -10.41 -0.46
CA LEU A 62 0.25 -9.28 -1.33
C LEU A 62 0.86 -9.76 -2.65
N PRO A 63 0.47 -9.17 -3.80
CA PRO A 63 1.11 -9.39 -5.08
C PRO A 63 2.63 -9.14 -5.03
N ILE A 64 3.40 -9.99 -5.71
CA ILE A 64 4.86 -9.95 -5.75
C ILE A 64 5.34 -9.35 -7.08
N ALA A 65 6.21 -8.36 -6.99
CA ALA A 65 6.75 -7.66 -8.15
C ALA A 65 7.44 -8.62 -9.15
N GLY A 66 7.01 -8.57 -10.42
CA GLY A 66 7.54 -9.39 -11.50
C GLY A 66 7.26 -10.89 -11.40
N VAL A 67 6.36 -11.31 -10.48
CA VAL A 67 6.05 -12.71 -10.21
C VAL A 67 4.55 -13.01 -10.39
N ASP A 68 3.67 -12.33 -9.63
CA ASP A 68 2.26 -12.66 -9.62
C ASP A 68 1.32 -11.46 -9.50
N GLY A 69 0.00 -11.74 -9.52
CA GLY A 69 -1.08 -10.81 -9.28
C GLY A 69 -0.99 -9.54 -10.14
N THR A 70 -1.39 -8.41 -9.58
CA THR A 70 -1.37 -7.12 -10.27
C THR A 70 0.04 -6.57 -10.52
N LEU A 71 1.07 -7.17 -9.94
CA LEU A 71 2.47 -6.78 -10.11
C LEU A 71 3.25 -7.75 -11.02
N GLN A 72 2.64 -8.82 -11.52
CA GLN A 72 3.29 -9.86 -12.35
C GLN A 72 4.02 -9.27 -13.58
N ASN A 73 3.52 -8.19 -14.17
CA ASN A 73 4.12 -7.54 -15.34
C ASN A 73 4.87 -6.23 -15.00
N ARG A 74 5.11 -5.96 -13.72
CA ARG A 74 5.80 -4.76 -13.25
C ARG A 74 7.17 -5.13 -12.66
N MET A 75 8.15 -4.25 -12.76
CA MET A 75 9.46 -4.35 -12.11
C MET A 75 10.29 -5.61 -12.49
N LYS A 76 9.99 -6.28 -13.61
CA LYS A 76 10.60 -7.56 -14.02
C LYS A 76 12.13 -7.54 -14.18
N GLN A 77 12.69 -6.39 -14.58
CA GLN A 77 14.12 -6.22 -14.86
C GLN A 77 14.79 -5.28 -13.86
N THR A 78 14.32 -5.29 -12.61
CA THR A 78 14.81 -4.42 -11.54
C THR A 78 15.16 -5.23 -10.29
N LYS A 79 15.82 -4.60 -9.32
CA LYS A 79 16.10 -5.20 -8.01
C LYS A 79 14.82 -5.45 -7.18
N ALA A 80 13.73 -4.80 -7.55
CA ALA A 80 12.43 -4.98 -6.90
C ALA A 80 11.74 -6.31 -7.24
N ARG A 81 12.16 -6.99 -8.34
CA ARG A 81 11.57 -8.27 -8.74
C ARG A 81 11.72 -9.33 -7.63
N GLY A 82 10.62 -9.96 -7.25
CA GLY A 82 10.59 -10.99 -6.20
C GLY A 82 10.80 -10.44 -4.78
N ASN A 83 11.04 -9.13 -4.65
CA ASN A 83 11.38 -8.46 -3.40
C ASN A 83 10.26 -7.54 -2.89
N VAL A 84 9.57 -6.83 -3.79
CA VAL A 84 8.45 -5.97 -3.42
C VAL A 84 7.17 -6.78 -3.32
N HIS A 85 6.53 -6.74 -2.15
CA HIS A 85 5.20 -7.29 -1.88
C HIS A 85 4.24 -6.13 -1.65
N ALA A 86 3.33 -5.84 -2.60
CA ALA A 86 2.53 -4.63 -2.52
C ALA A 86 1.15 -4.77 -3.19
N LYS A 87 0.18 -4.03 -2.64
CA LYS A 87 -1.16 -3.86 -3.18
C LYS A 87 -1.23 -2.61 -4.05
N THR A 88 -1.78 -2.76 -5.25
CA THR A 88 -2.08 -1.66 -6.16
C THR A 88 -3.47 -1.07 -5.88
N GLY A 89 -3.65 0.22 -6.17
CA GLY A 89 -4.95 0.88 -6.25
C GLY A 89 -4.99 1.79 -7.47
N SER A 90 -6.12 1.81 -8.19
CA SER A 90 -6.30 2.71 -9.32
C SER A 90 -7.78 3.07 -9.47
N VAL A 91 -8.04 4.37 -9.51
CA VAL A 91 -9.31 4.97 -9.93
C VAL A 91 -8.99 6.10 -10.90
N THR A 92 -9.99 6.71 -11.52
CA THR A 92 -9.77 7.83 -12.44
C THR A 92 -8.93 8.91 -11.79
N GLY A 93 -7.81 9.25 -12.40
CA GLY A 93 -6.90 10.29 -11.92
C GLY A 93 -6.02 9.92 -10.72
N VAL A 94 -6.13 8.69 -10.17
CA VAL A 94 -5.34 8.26 -9.02
C VAL A 94 -4.70 6.91 -9.29
N SER A 95 -3.43 6.77 -8.91
CA SER A 95 -2.70 5.50 -8.90
C SER A 95 -1.93 5.36 -7.59
N SER A 96 -2.08 4.24 -6.90
CA SER A 96 -1.39 3.97 -5.64
C SER A 96 -0.68 2.63 -5.63
N LEU A 97 0.34 2.54 -4.77
CA LEU A 97 1.07 1.33 -4.46
C LEU A 97 1.49 1.39 -2.98
N ALA A 98 1.17 0.36 -2.21
CA ALA A 98 1.51 0.30 -0.80
C ALA A 98 1.90 -1.12 -0.40
N GLY A 99 2.93 -1.27 0.42
CA GLY A 99 3.41 -2.58 0.83
C GLY A 99 4.79 -2.54 1.46
N TYR A 100 5.56 -3.60 1.21
CA TYR A 100 6.86 -3.81 1.81
C TYR A 100 7.92 -4.12 0.75
N VAL A 101 9.17 -3.78 1.09
CA VAL A 101 10.36 -4.08 0.31
C VAL A 101 11.54 -4.32 1.25
N LYS A 102 12.37 -5.28 0.95
CA LYS A 102 13.62 -5.50 1.68
C LYS A 102 14.74 -4.70 1.02
N ALA A 103 15.36 -3.78 1.77
CA ALA A 103 16.52 -3.02 1.33
C ALA A 103 17.77 -3.90 1.24
N ALA A 104 18.81 -3.45 0.52
CA ALA A 104 20.04 -4.23 0.33
C ALA A 104 20.79 -4.54 1.64
N ASP A 105 20.65 -3.69 2.64
CA ASP A 105 21.20 -3.90 3.99
C ASP A 105 20.40 -4.88 4.86
N GLY A 106 19.32 -5.44 4.30
CA GLY A 106 18.47 -6.44 4.95
C GLY A 106 17.28 -5.87 5.72
N HIS A 107 17.17 -4.55 5.87
CA HIS A 107 16.02 -3.95 6.55
C HIS A 107 14.73 -4.12 5.75
N GLN A 108 13.64 -4.43 6.46
CA GLN A 108 12.30 -4.43 5.89
C GLN A 108 11.73 -3.00 5.94
N LEU A 109 11.44 -2.44 4.78
CA LEU A 109 10.82 -1.12 4.64
C LEU A 109 9.34 -1.27 4.32
N ALA A 110 8.49 -0.50 4.99
CA ALA A 110 7.10 -0.27 4.58
C ALA A 110 7.02 1.01 3.75
N PHE A 111 6.26 1.02 2.68
CA PHE A 111 6.09 2.20 1.84
C PHE A 111 4.65 2.40 1.37
N VAL A 112 4.28 3.65 1.13
CA VAL A 112 2.99 4.05 0.56
C VAL A 112 3.22 5.17 -0.45
N ILE A 113 2.72 4.97 -1.68
CA ILE A 113 2.75 5.97 -2.75
C ILE A 113 1.31 6.19 -3.21
N ILE A 114 0.85 7.44 -3.19
CA ILE A 114 -0.44 7.85 -3.76
C ILE A 114 -0.17 8.98 -4.77
N ASN A 115 -0.32 8.68 -6.05
CA ASN A 115 -0.24 9.67 -7.12
C ASN A 115 -1.64 10.15 -7.46
N GLN A 116 -1.89 11.44 -7.32
CA GLN A 116 -3.17 12.10 -7.63
C GLN A 116 -3.03 13.00 -8.85
N ASN A 117 -4.15 13.36 -9.46
CA ASN A 117 -4.23 14.20 -10.67
C ASN A 117 -3.40 13.62 -11.84
N VAL A 118 -3.45 12.30 -12.00
CA VAL A 118 -2.68 11.56 -12.99
C VAL A 118 -3.45 11.49 -14.32
N LEU A 119 -2.94 12.12 -15.37
CA LEU A 119 -3.52 12.02 -16.72
C LEU A 119 -3.27 10.65 -17.36
N LYS A 120 -2.09 10.07 -17.13
CA LYS A 120 -1.69 8.78 -17.70
C LYS A 120 -1.21 7.84 -16.58
N LEU A 121 -2.01 6.86 -16.22
CA LEU A 121 -1.69 5.88 -15.17
C LEU A 121 -0.37 5.14 -15.42
N SER A 122 0.02 4.92 -16.67
CA SER A 122 1.30 4.29 -17.01
C SER A 122 2.52 5.10 -16.52
N ARG A 123 2.44 6.43 -16.51
CA ARG A 123 3.53 7.29 -15.99
C ARG A 123 3.64 7.18 -14.47
N ALA A 124 2.52 7.18 -13.77
CA ALA A 124 2.52 6.98 -12.32
C ALA A 124 3.07 5.60 -11.94
N ARG A 125 2.67 4.55 -12.65
CA ARG A 125 3.19 3.20 -12.44
C ARG A 125 4.69 3.11 -12.70
N ALA A 126 5.19 3.72 -13.77
CA ALA A 126 6.63 3.77 -14.06
C ALA A 126 7.42 4.50 -12.96
N PHE A 127 6.86 5.59 -12.40
CA PHE A 127 7.44 6.28 -11.25
C PHE A 127 7.48 5.36 -10.01
N GLN A 128 6.37 4.68 -9.69
CA GLN A 128 6.30 3.74 -8.58
C GLN A 128 7.31 2.60 -8.72
N ASP A 129 7.44 2.03 -9.94
CA ASP A 129 8.39 0.94 -10.23
C ASP A 129 9.84 1.38 -10.01
N LYS A 130 10.19 2.59 -10.49
CA LYS A 130 11.53 3.16 -10.29
C LYS A 130 11.80 3.45 -8.82
N PHE A 131 10.81 3.95 -8.08
CA PHE A 131 10.93 4.19 -6.65
C PHE A 131 11.19 2.89 -5.88
N CYS A 132 10.41 1.83 -6.17
CA CYS A 132 10.62 0.50 -5.57
C CYS A 132 11.99 -0.09 -5.91
N ASP A 133 12.49 0.09 -7.15
CA ASP A 133 13.83 -0.34 -7.52
C ASP A 133 14.92 0.38 -6.70
N ILE A 134 14.75 1.67 -6.45
CA ILE A 134 15.69 2.43 -5.59
C ILE A 134 15.67 1.92 -4.15
N LEU A 135 14.49 1.66 -3.58
CA LEU A 135 14.36 1.12 -2.22
C LEU A 135 14.95 -0.30 -2.08
N SER A 136 15.07 -1.03 -3.19
CA SER A 136 15.60 -2.41 -3.22
C SER A 136 17.14 -2.49 -3.33
N ARG A 137 17.82 -1.31 -3.32
CA ARG A 137 19.26 -1.19 -3.55
C ARG A 137 20.09 -1.09 -2.25
#